data_f97c8e8615622e31756779e2a9b8f25e
#
_entry.id   f97c8e8615622e31756779e2a9b8f25e
#
_cell.length_a   1.000
_cell.length_b   1.000
_cell.length_c   1.000
_cell.angle_alpha   90.00
_cell.angle_beta   90.00
_cell.angle_gamma   90.00
#
_symmetry.space_group_name_H-M   'P 1'
#
loop_
_entity.id
_entity.type
_entity.pdbx_description
1 polymer ?
#
loop_
_entity_poly.entity_id
_entity_poly.type
_entity_poly.pdbx_seq_one_letter_code
_entity_poly.pdbx_strand_id
1 'polypeptide(L)' 'MTVEDAARHLDMLQLDVLMFVNQETNQPSVVFRQQDGNIGFTEPTPR' A
#
# COMPACT_ATOMS: atom_id res chain seq x y z
N MET A 1 0.33 -9.81 3.02
CA MET A 1 1.28 -8.70 3.19
C MET A 1 0.65 -7.65 4.09
N THR A 2 1.44 -7.07 4.96
CA THR A 2 0.98 -5.98 5.80
C THR A 2 1.22 -4.64 5.11
N VAL A 3 0.62 -3.58 5.64
CA VAL A 3 0.83 -2.23 5.09
C VAL A 3 2.30 -1.86 5.18
N GLU A 4 2.96 -2.22 6.29
CA GLU A 4 4.37 -1.92 6.46
C GLU A 4 5.23 -2.64 5.42
N ASP A 5 4.93 -3.91 5.17
CA ASP A 5 5.65 -4.67 4.16
C ASP A 5 5.42 -4.08 2.77
N ALA A 6 4.19 -3.70 2.48
CA ALA A 6 3.86 -3.11 1.18
C ALA A 6 4.58 -1.79 0.99
N ALA A 7 4.63 -0.96 2.03
CA ALA A 7 5.33 0.32 1.95
C ALA A 7 6.83 0.10 1.70
N ARG A 8 7.40 -0.91 2.36
CA ARG A 8 8.81 -1.24 2.17
C ARG A 8 9.08 -1.70 0.74
N HIS A 9 8.21 -2.55 0.21
CA HIS A 9 8.37 -3.01 -1.17
C HIS A 9 8.22 -1.86 -2.16
N LEU A 10 7.26 -0.98 -1.91
CA LEU A 10 7.06 0.18 -2.76
C LEU A 10 8.35 1.00 -2.85
N ASP A 11 8.98 1.24 -1.70
CA ASP A 11 10.20 2.02 -1.65
C ASP A 11 11.37 1.28 -2.27
N MET A 12 11.55 0.01 -1.92
CA MET A 12 12.66 -0.79 -2.42
C MET A 12 12.63 -0.95 -3.93
N LEU A 13 11.45 -1.17 -4.49
CA LEU A 13 11.29 -1.38 -5.92
C LEU A 13 11.04 -0.07 -6.66
N GLN A 14 11.01 1.04 -5.94
CA GLN A 14 10.80 2.38 -6.50
C GLN A 14 9.53 2.46 -7.34
N LEU A 15 8.48 1.88 -6.80
CA LEU A 15 7.18 1.90 -7.44
C LEU A 15 6.43 3.17 -7.04
N ASP A 16 5.50 3.58 -7.88
CA ASP A 16 4.61 4.70 -7.54
C ASP A 16 3.37 4.21 -6.80
N VAL A 17 2.96 2.99 -7.08
CA VAL A 17 1.76 2.42 -6.48
C VAL A 17 1.96 0.91 -6.37
N LEU A 18 1.41 0.33 -5.30
CA LEU A 18 1.45 -1.11 -5.09
C LEU A 18 0.13 -1.57 -4.53
N MET A 19 -0.49 -2.53 -5.20
CA MET A 19 -1.74 -3.13 -4.76
C MET A 19 -1.41 -4.46 -4.08
N PHE A 20 -2.06 -4.73 -2.96
CA PHE A 20 -1.78 -5.95 -2.18
C PHE A 20 -3.01 -6.33 -1.38
N VAL A 21 -3.00 -7.55 -0.86
CA VAL A 21 -4.03 -7.99 0.09
C VAL A 21 -3.48 -7.79 1.49
N ASN A 22 -4.17 -6.95 2.27
CA ASN A 22 -3.77 -6.67 3.64
C ASN A 22 -4.16 -7.87 4.51
N GLN A 23 -3.15 -8.54 5.06
CA GLN A 23 -3.41 -9.77 5.81
C GLN A 23 -4.09 -9.52 7.15
N GLU A 24 -4.10 -8.29 7.62
CA GLU A 24 -4.79 -7.95 8.86
C GLU A 24 -6.28 -7.80 8.67
N THR A 25 -6.70 -7.30 7.51
CA THR A 25 -8.12 -7.09 7.21
C THR A 25 -8.65 -8.05 6.18
N ASN A 26 -7.74 -8.75 5.49
CA ASN A 26 -8.08 -9.66 4.41
C ASN A 26 -8.78 -8.96 3.25
N GLN A 27 -8.47 -7.68 3.06
CA GLN A 27 -9.06 -6.84 2.03
C GLN A 27 -7.98 -6.34 1.08
N PRO A 28 -8.32 -6.09 -0.20
CA PRO A 28 -7.37 -5.48 -1.10
C PRO A 28 -7.07 -4.06 -0.64
N SER A 29 -5.82 -3.68 -0.75
CA SER A 29 -5.35 -2.38 -0.28
C SER A 29 -4.34 -1.84 -1.26
N VAL A 30 -4.09 -0.53 -1.21
CA VAL A 30 -3.17 0.13 -2.10
C VAL A 30 -2.28 1.07 -1.28
N VAL A 31 -0.98 0.99 -1.50
CA VAL A 31 -0.04 2.00 -1.02
C VAL A 31 0.48 2.76 -2.24
N PHE A 32 0.73 4.04 -2.06
CA PHE A 32 1.15 4.89 -3.17
C PHE A 32 2.09 5.96 -2.67
N ARG A 33 2.95 6.43 -3.57
CA ARG A 33 3.90 7.48 -3.24
C ARG A 33 3.27 8.83 -3.50
N GLN A 34 3.30 9.70 -2.50
CA GLN A 34 2.78 11.05 -2.64
C GLN A 34 3.87 11.97 -3.18
N GLN A 35 3.44 13.12 -3.68
CA GLN A 35 4.38 14.09 -4.27
C GLN A 35 5.36 14.63 -3.26
N ASP A 36 4.97 14.66 -1.99
CA ASP A 36 5.84 15.17 -0.93
C ASP A 36 6.83 14.12 -0.43
N GLY A 37 6.83 12.93 -1.02
CA GLY A 37 7.75 11.87 -0.64
C GLY A 37 7.19 10.92 0.40
N ASN A 38 6.04 11.21 0.96
CA ASN A 38 5.39 10.32 1.92
C ASN A 38 4.65 9.20 1.19
N ILE A 39 4.33 8.16 1.94
CA ILE A 39 3.59 7.03 1.40
C ILE A 39 2.17 7.09 1.94
N GLY A 40 1.22 7.11 1.03
CA GLY A 40 -0.19 7.08 1.38
C GLY A 40 -0.73 5.67 1.34
N PHE A 41 -1.87 5.48 1.96
CA PHE A 41 -2.51 4.19 2.05
C PHE A 41 -4.02 4.35 1.92
N THR A 42 -4.62 3.47 1.13
CA THR A 42 -6.07 3.46 1.01
C THR A 42 -6.55 2.03 0.89
N GLU A 43 -7.76 1.81 1.33
CA GLU A 43 -8.37 0.49 1.33
C GLU A 43 -9.81 0.63 0.88
N PRO A 44 -10.22 -0.11 -0.18
CA PRO A 44 -11.60 -0.01 -0.64
C PRO A 44 -12.55 -0.46 0.46
N THR A 45 -13.64 0.27 0.60
CA THR A 45 -14.67 -0.09 1.58
C THR A 45 -15.62 -1.09 0.93
N PRO A 46 -15.78 -2.28 1.50
CA PRO A 46 -16.74 -3.25 0.95
C PRO A 46 -18.15 -2.76 1.14
N ARG A 47 -19.03 -3.17 0.25
CA ARG A 47 -20.43 -2.76 0.27
C ARG A 47 -21.32 -3.94 0.46
#